data_fe2cc65b3acf738d5fc9ba629ed3bb07
#
_entry.id   fe2cc65b3acf738d5fc9ba629ed3bb07
#
_cell.length_a   1.000
_cell.length_b   1.000
_cell.length_c   1.000
_cell.angle_alpha   90.00
_cell.angle_beta   90.00
_cell.angle_gamma   90.00
#
_symmetry.space_group_name_H-M   'P 1'
#
loop_
_entity.id
_entity.type
_entity.pdbx_description
1 polymer ?
#
loop_
_entity_poly.entity_id
_entity_poly.type
_entity_poly.pdbx_seq_one_letter_code
_entity_poly.pdbx_strand_id
1 'polypeptide(L)'
;MKLFLDCSDAEFIRDAYSTGLIDGVTTNPSLMLKAGKDPREVLKEISDIFPFHASVSAEVIGDSVEEMLEMADDYIEIGPNITIKVPLTPEGLKVCKDLSSDDVAVNVTLCFSTAQAILAAKAGATYVSPFVGRVYDQSFDGLKLIEEISDVYATHKQKTEVLAASIRDVHQVASCFRVGADICTIPSKIFSGMYKHILTDQGLKKFDEDWTKLVGG
;
A
#
# COMPACT_ATOMS: atom_id res chain seq x y z
N MET A 1 -11.75 3.84 -3.45
CA MET A 1 -11.04 3.35 -2.25
C MET A 1 -10.43 1.99 -2.58
N LYS A 2 -9.14 1.82 -2.39
CA LYS A 2 -8.46 0.52 -2.55
C LYS A 2 -7.77 0.16 -1.23
N LEU A 3 -7.74 -1.12 -0.89
CA LEU A 3 -7.09 -1.64 0.30
C LEU A 3 -5.93 -2.53 -0.12
N PHE A 4 -4.71 -2.14 0.26
CA PHE A 4 -3.51 -2.93 0.03
C PHE A 4 -3.03 -3.54 1.36
N LEU A 5 -2.37 -4.68 1.29
CA LEU A 5 -1.66 -5.25 2.44
C LEU A 5 -0.19 -4.82 2.42
N ASP A 6 0.33 -4.36 3.54
CA ASP A 6 1.78 -4.15 3.78
C ASP A 6 2.34 -5.42 4.43
N CYS A 7 2.67 -6.41 3.60
CA CYS A 7 2.94 -7.78 4.04
C CYS A 7 3.83 -8.54 3.05
N SER A 8 4.64 -9.48 3.56
CA SER A 8 5.46 -10.43 2.76
C SER A 8 5.10 -11.90 3.04
N ASP A 9 4.08 -12.16 3.84
CA ASP A 9 3.57 -13.51 4.14
C ASP A 9 2.54 -13.91 3.07
N ALA A 10 2.96 -14.75 2.11
CA ALA A 10 2.13 -15.17 0.99
C ALA A 10 0.90 -15.99 1.42
N GLU A 11 0.99 -16.76 2.52
CA GLU A 11 -0.16 -17.51 3.04
C GLU A 11 -1.24 -16.57 3.56
N PHE A 12 -0.87 -15.61 4.42
CA PHE A 12 -1.79 -14.58 4.91
C PHE A 12 -2.38 -13.75 3.76
N ILE A 13 -1.55 -13.36 2.79
CA ILE A 13 -2.00 -12.58 1.62
C ILE A 13 -3.04 -13.36 0.83
N ARG A 14 -2.83 -14.65 0.58
CA ARG A 14 -3.77 -15.52 -0.16
C ARG A 14 -5.11 -15.62 0.55
N ASP A 15 -5.10 -15.84 1.87
CA ASP A 15 -6.32 -15.91 2.68
C ASP A 15 -7.08 -14.57 2.65
N ALA A 16 -6.38 -13.46 2.85
CA ALA A 16 -6.97 -12.13 2.81
C ALA A 16 -7.52 -11.79 1.40
N TYR A 17 -6.78 -12.12 0.33
CA TYR A 17 -7.24 -11.89 -1.04
C TYR A 17 -8.49 -12.72 -1.38
N SER A 18 -8.62 -13.94 -0.84
CA SER A 18 -9.81 -14.77 -1.04
C SER A 18 -11.11 -14.14 -0.55
N THR A 19 -11.03 -13.16 0.34
CA THR A 19 -12.20 -12.38 0.81
C THR A 19 -12.76 -11.41 -0.24
N GLY A 20 -12.00 -11.13 -1.31
CA GLY A 20 -12.36 -10.14 -2.34
C GLY A 20 -12.22 -8.68 -1.89
N LEU A 21 -11.57 -8.41 -0.74
CA LEU A 21 -11.46 -7.07 -0.16
C LEU A 21 -10.07 -6.42 -0.36
N ILE A 22 -9.11 -7.14 -0.90
CA ILE A 22 -7.74 -6.67 -1.10
C ILE A 22 -7.46 -6.44 -2.58
N ASP A 23 -6.97 -5.25 -2.89
CA ASP A 23 -6.70 -4.79 -4.25
C ASP A 23 -5.23 -4.88 -4.65
N GLY A 24 -4.32 -5.06 -3.70
CA GLY A 24 -2.88 -5.13 -3.95
C GLY A 24 -2.04 -5.33 -2.69
N VAL A 25 -0.74 -5.31 -2.88
CA VAL A 25 0.24 -5.51 -1.80
C VAL A 25 1.38 -4.51 -1.94
N THR A 26 1.87 -4.00 -0.82
CA THR A 26 3.17 -3.34 -0.74
C THR A 26 4.15 -4.19 0.03
N THR A 27 5.38 -4.23 -0.44
CA THR A 27 6.51 -4.80 0.28
C THR A 27 7.58 -3.73 0.53
N ASN A 28 8.55 -4.05 1.34
CA ASN A 28 9.70 -3.20 1.63
C ASN A 28 10.87 -4.05 2.16
N PRO A 29 12.11 -3.52 2.19
CA PRO A 29 13.28 -4.28 2.65
C PRO A 29 13.12 -4.89 4.05
N SER A 30 12.44 -4.19 4.98
CA SER A 30 12.21 -4.70 6.34
C SER A 30 11.26 -5.91 6.37
N LEU A 31 10.26 -5.94 5.49
CA LEU A 31 9.36 -7.09 5.33
C LEU A 31 10.08 -8.26 4.67
N MET A 32 10.91 -8.00 3.65
CA MET A 32 11.73 -9.04 3.00
C MET A 32 12.72 -9.66 3.98
N LEU A 33 13.37 -8.84 4.80
CA LEU A 33 14.26 -9.35 5.86
C LEU A 33 13.51 -10.28 6.84
N LYS A 34 12.27 -9.94 7.21
CA LYS A 34 11.43 -10.78 8.09
C LYS A 34 10.99 -12.07 7.42
N ALA A 35 10.77 -12.07 6.12
CA ALA A 35 10.43 -13.28 5.36
C ALA A 35 11.57 -14.31 5.37
N GLY A 36 12.83 -13.86 5.46
CA GLY A 36 14.00 -14.72 5.56
C GLY A 36 14.27 -15.59 4.32
N LYS A 37 13.67 -15.22 3.19
CA LYS A 37 13.80 -15.85 1.88
C LYS A 37 14.39 -14.86 0.89
N ASP A 38 14.77 -15.35 -0.28
CA ASP A 38 15.14 -14.49 -1.40
C ASP A 38 13.98 -13.54 -1.78
N PRO A 39 14.22 -12.23 -1.90
CA PRO A 39 13.17 -11.26 -2.23
C PRO A 39 12.44 -11.57 -3.55
N ARG A 40 13.16 -12.06 -4.57
CA ARG A 40 12.58 -12.42 -5.87
C ARG A 40 11.61 -13.59 -5.75
N GLU A 41 11.96 -14.60 -4.94
CA GLU A 41 11.08 -15.74 -4.64
C GLU A 41 9.80 -15.28 -3.93
N VAL A 42 9.93 -14.43 -2.89
CA VAL A 42 8.79 -13.88 -2.15
C VAL A 42 7.88 -13.07 -3.07
N LEU A 43 8.45 -12.19 -3.90
CA LEU A 43 7.69 -11.39 -4.86
C LEU A 43 6.96 -12.27 -5.88
N LYS A 44 7.59 -13.35 -6.35
CA LYS A 44 6.97 -14.29 -7.27
C LYS A 44 5.80 -15.03 -6.61
N GLU A 45 5.98 -15.54 -5.38
CA GLU A 45 4.89 -16.18 -4.62
C GLU A 45 3.69 -15.23 -4.44
N ILE A 46 3.94 -13.94 -4.17
CA ILE A 46 2.88 -12.92 -4.00
C ILE A 46 2.25 -12.56 -5.35
N SER A 47 3.06 -12.31 -6.38
CA SER A 47 2.59 -11.94 -7.72
C SER A 47 1.63 -13.00 -8.29
N ASP A 48 1.90 -14.27 -8.07
CA ASP A 48 1.07 -15.39 -8.54
C ASP A 48 -0.32 -15.47 -7.85
N ILE A 49 -0.52 -14.76 -6.75
CA ILE A 49 -1.83 -14.69 -6.06
C ILE A 49 -2.77 -13.72 -6.78
N PHE A 50 -2.23 -12.65 -7.37
CA PHE A 50 -2.99 -11.52 -7.89
C PHE A 50 -3.13 -11.56 -9.42
N PRO A 51 -4.24 -11.04 -9.98
CA PRO A 51 -4.37 -10.86 -11.42
C PRO A 51 -3.45 -9.75 -11.94
N PHE A 52 -3.25 -9.71 -13.25
CA PHE A 52 -2.32 -8.79 -13.92
C PHE A 52 -2.61 -7.29 -13.69
N HIS A 53 -3.85 -6.93 -13.33
CA HIS A 53 -4.27 -5.54 -13.09
C HIS A 53 -4.16 -5.10 -11.61
N ALA A 54 -3.80 -5.99 -10.70
CA ALA A 54 -3.51 -5.64 -9.32
C ALA A 54 -2.12 -4.99 -9.21
N SER A 55 -1.75 -4.51 -8.03
CA SER A 55 -0.44 -3.90 -7.79
C SER A 55 0.31 -4.64 -6.69
N VAL A 56 1.49 -5.16 -7.02
CA VAL A 56 2.44 -5.74 -6.06
C VAL A 56 3.69 -4.86 -6.06
N SER A 57 3.83 -4.00 -5.07
CA SER A 57 4.96 -3.07 -5.00
C SER A 57 6.23 -3.75 -4.51
N ALA A 58 7.27 -3.74 -5.36
CA ALA A 58 8.61 -4.27 -5.13
C ALA A 58 9.61 -3.11 -5.02
N GLU A 59 10.21 -2.92 -3.85
CA GLU A 59 11.09 -1.78 -3.57
C GLU A 59 12.51 -2.06 -4.03
N VAL A 60 13.01 -1.21 -4.94
CA VAL A 60 14.41 -1.21 -5.36
C VAL A 60 15.23 -0.29 -4.45
N ILE A 61 16.47 -0.68 -4.24
CA ILE A 61 17.47 0.06 -3.46
C ILE A 61 18.71 0.23 -4.31
N GLY A 62 19.44 1.32 -4.13
CA GLY A 62 20.68 1.62 -4.81
C GLY A 62 21.09 3.06 -4.57
N ASP A 63 22.39 3.34 -4.73
CA ASP A 63 22.96 4.68 -4.60
C ASP A 63 22.99 5.42 -5.94
N SER A 64 22.75 4.72 -7.05
CA SER A 64 22.71 5.25 -8.41
C SER A 64 21.41 4.90 -9.15
N VAL A 65 21.16 5.62 -10.25
CA VAL A 65 20.04 5.35 -11.15
C VAL A 65 20.23 3.97 -11.81
N GLU A 66 21.44 3.68 -12.25
CA GLU A 66 21.79 2.44 -12.93
C GLU A 66 21.55 1.21 -12.05
N GLU A 67 21.98 1.24 -10.79
CA GLU A 67 21.74 0.14 -9.83
C GLU A 67 20.25 -0.09 -9.58
N MET A 68 19.46 0.98 -9.42
CA MET A 68 18.03 0.86 -9.21
C MET A 68 17.31 0.36 -10.46
N LEU A 69 17.72 0.75 -11.66
CA LEU A 69 17.13 0.27 -12.92
C LEU A 69 17.45 -1.23 -13.14
N GLU A 70 18.71 -1.65 -12.91
CA GLU A 70 19.09 -3.06 -13.00
C GLU A 70 18.23 -3.95 -12.09
N MET A 71 18.02 -3.50 -10.83
CA MET A 71 17.15 -4.20 -9.90
C MET A 71 15.67 -4.15 -10.30
N ALA A 72 15.23 -3.05 -10.92
CA ALA A 72 13.86 -2.90 -11.40
C ALA A 72 13.57 -3.87 -12.55
N ASP A 73 14.50 -4.01 -13.49
CA ASP A 73 14.39 -4.96 -14.61
C ASP A 73 14.22 -6.39 -14.11
N ASP A 74 15.02 -6.80 -13.12
CA ASP A 74 14.91 -8.11 -12.47
C ASP A 74 13.53 -8.34 -11.84
N TYR A 75 12.91 -7.31 -11.28
CA TYR A 75 11.61 -7.44 -10.64
C TYR A 75 10.46 -7.39 -11.66
N ILE A 76 10.55 -6.58 -12.70
CA ILE A 76 9.53 -6.49 -13.77
C ILE A 76 9.34 -7.84 -14.47
N GLU A 77 10.41 -8.63 -14.64
CA GLU A 77 10.34 -9.97 -15.21
C GLU A 77 9.50 -10.98 -14.40
N ILE A 78 9.23 -10.70 -13.11
CA ILE A 78 8.43 -11.57 -12.24
C ILE A 78 6.98 -11.68 -12.72
N GLY A 79 6.40 -10.54 -13.16
CA GLY A 79 5.03 -10.53 -13.65
C GLY A 79 4.48 -9.13 -13.94
N PRO A 80 3.41 -9.05 -14.73
CA PRO A 80 2.84 -7.78 -15.21
C PRO A 80 2.13 -6.96 -14.12
N ASN A 81 1.93 -7.52 -12.93
CA ASN A 81 1.33 -6.85 -11.76
C ASN A 81 2.39 -6.27 -10.82
N ILE A 82 3.68 -6.39 -11.15
CA ILE A 82 4.75 -5.76 -10.37
C ILE A 82 4.70 -4.24 -10.58
N THR A 83 4.73 -3.53 -9.47
CA THR A 83 4.88 -2.07 -9.41
C THR A 83 6.24 -1.78 -8.79
N ILE A 84 7.10 -1.09 -9.51
CA ILE A 84 8.44 -0.75 -8.97
C ILE A 84 8.29 0.36 -7.93
N LYS A 85 8.85 0.11 -6.74
CA LYS A 85 8.81 1.09 -5.65
C LYS A 85 10.18 1.72 -5.48
N VAL A 86 10.25 3.06 -5.57
CA VAL A 86 11.49 3.82 -5.54
C VAL A 86 11.49 4.84 -4.40
N PRO A 87 12.63 5.13 -3.76
CA PRO A 87 12.71 6.16 -2.74
C PRO A 87 12.53 7.56 -3.34
N LEU A 88 12.00 8.49 -2.55
CA LEU A 88 11.85 9.89 -2.94
C LEU A 88 13.18 10.65 -2.81
N THR A 89 14.10 10.31 -3.69
CA THR A 89 15.43 10.96 -3.88
C THR A 89 15.55 11.49 -5.30
N PRO A 90 16.52 12.36 -5.61
CA PRO A 90 16.76 12.79 -7.00
C PRO A 90 16.96 11.61 -7.95
N GLU A 91 17.72 10.59 -7.53
CA GLU A 91 17.99 9.37 -8.31
C GLU A 91 16.72 8.52 -8.47
N GLY A 92 15.98 8.27 -7.38
CA GLY A 92 14.71 7.52 -7.42
C GLY A 92 13.65 8.21 -8.30
N LEU A 93 13.62 9.54 -8.35
CA LEU A 93 12.71 10.28 -9.23
C LEU A 93 13.12 10.22 -10.70
N LYS A 94 14.42 10.10 -11.02
CA LYS A 94 14.89 9.82 -12.39
C LYS A 94 14.45 8.42 -12.82
N VAL A 95 14.67 7.41 -11.97
CA VAL A 95 14.19 6.03 -12.21
C VAL A 95 12.66 6.01 -12.40
N CYS A 96 11.91 6.74 -11.56
CA CYS A 96 10.46 6.86 -11.73
C CYS A 96 10.11 7.45 -13.10
N LYS A 97 10.81 8.48 -13.53
CA LYS A 97 10.58 9.12 -14.84
C LYS A 97 10.85 8.18 -16.00
N ASP A 98 11.96 7.45 -15.96
CA ASP A 98 12.35 6.51 -17.01
C ASP A 98 11.33 5.37 -17.11
N LEU A 99 11.04 4.67 -16.00
CA LEU A 99 10.10 3.55 -15.95
C LEU A 99 8.68 3.96 -16.34
N SER A 100 8.20 5.13 -15.86
CA SER A 100 6.87 5.61 -16.21
C SER A 100 6.73 6.00 -17.68
N SER A 101 7.83 6.32 -18.35
CA SER A 101 7.84 6.59 -19.81
C SER A 101 7.71 5.31 -20.63
N ASP A 102 8.01 4.16 -20.04
CA ASP A 102 7.88 2.82 -20.62
C ASP A 102 6.60 2.10 -20.10
N ASP A 103 5.62 2.87 -19.61
CA ASP A 103 4.35 2.38 -19.06
C ASP A 103 4.48 1.41 -17.86
N VAL A 104 5.62 1.40 -17.18
CA VAL A 104 5.81 0.65 -15.94
C VAL A 104 5.20 1.42 -14.76
N ALA A 105 4.36 0.73 -13.97
CA ALA A 105 3.79 1.33 -12.76
C ALA A 105 4.86 1.59 -11.69
N VAL A 106 4.88 2.82 -11.15
CA VAL A 106 5.86 3.21 -10.13
C VAL A 106 5.20 3.77 -8.88
N ASN A 107 5.66 3.30 -7.72
CA ASN A 107 5.25 3.77 -6.39
C ASN A 107 6.42 4.55 -5.75
N VAL A 108 6.29 5.87 -5.66
CA VAL A 108 7.31 6.71 -5.01
C VAL A 108 7.09 6.73 -3.50
N THR A 109 8.03 6.14 -2.76
CA THR A 109 7.95 5.93 -1.31
C THR A 109 8.77 6.91 -0.50
N LEU A 110 8.65 6.87 0.84
CA LEU A 110 9.32 7.78 1.78
C LEU A 110 8.95 9.25 1.54
N CYS A 111 7.66 9.49 1.30
CA CYS A 111 7.11 10.82 1.15
C CYS A 111 6.66 11.36 2.51
N PHE A 112 7.13 12.57 2.86
CA PHE A 112 6.88 13.22 4.16
C PHE A 112 6.43 14.70 4.03
N SER A 113 6.23 15.19 2.79
CA SER A 113 5.73 16.54 2.54
C SER A 113 4.95 16.64 1.24
N THR A 114 4.05 17.61 1.15
CA THR A 114 3.28 17.93 -0.06
C THR A 114 4.19 18.32 -1.22
N ALA A 115 5.29 19.03 -0.94
CA ALA A 115 6.28 19.39 -1.95
C ALA A 115 6.95 18.16 -2.58
N GLN A 116 7.27 17.15 -1.77
CA GLN A 116 7.79 15.86 -2.26
C GLN A 116 6.75 15.14 -3.12
N ALA A 117 5.50 15.11 -2.72
CA ALA A 117 4.42 14.49 -3.50
C ALA A 117 4.24 15.16 -4.88
N ILE A 118 4.38 16.49 -4.96
CA ILE A 118 4.38 17.22 -6.24
C ILE A 118 5.51 16.71 -7.17
N LEU A 119 6.71 16.48 -6.64
CA LEU A 119 7.83 15.96 -7.42
C LEU A 119 7.53 14.53 -7.93
N ALA A 120 6.95 13.67 -7.09
CA ALA A 120 6.56 12.32 -7.48
C ALA A 120 5.55 12.34 -8.64
N ALA A 121 4.50 13.17 -8.56
CA ALA A 121 3.53 13.33 -9.65
C ALA A 121 4.17 13.87 -10.93
N LYS A 122 5.10 14.81 -10.83
CA LYS A 122 5.85 15.36 -11.96
C LYS A 122 6.77 14.33 -12.62
N ALA A 123 7.29 13.39 -11.86
CA ALA A 123 8.07 12.26 -12.37
C ALA A 123 7.22 11.19 -13.07
N GLY A 124 5.88 11.24 -12.96
CA GLY A 124 4.96 10.28 -13.60
C GLY A 124 4.59 9.10 -12.71
N ALA A 125 4.77 9.21 -11.40
CA ALA A 125 4.43 8.15 -10.45
C ALA A 125 2.96 7.70 -10.59
N THR A 126 2.72 6.38 -10.58
CA THR A 126 1.38 5.80 -10.46
C THR A 126 0.84 6.02 -9.04
N TYR A 127 1.69 5.80 -8.06
CA TYR A 127 1.37 5.98 -6.65
C TYR A 127 2.43 6.85 -5.95
N VAL A 128 2.00 7.65 -4.98
CA VAL A 128 2.89 8.25 -3.98
C VAL A 128 2.52 7.70 -2.61
N SER A 129 3.51 7.29 -1.83
CA SER A 129 3.31 6.70 -0.49
C SER A 129 3.73 7.66 0.62
N PRO A 130 2.86 8.58 1.09
CA PRO A 130 3.09 9.36 2.30
C PRO A 130 2.98 8.50 3.56
N PHE A 131 3.92 8.69 4.49
CA PHE A 131 4.09 7.83 5.67
C PHE A 131 3.39 8.42 6.91
N VAL A 132 2.09 8.21 7.03
CA VAL A 132 1.22 8.76 8.09
C VAL A 132 1.77 8.45 9.49
N GLY A 133 2.04 7.19 9.80
CA GLY A 133 2.50 6.78 11.13
C GLY A 133 3.86 7.36 11.50
N ARG A 134 4.84 7.40 10.56
CA ARG A 134 6.15 8.01 10.84
C ARG A 134 6.07 9.52 11.04
N VAL A 135 5.12 10.21 10.39
CA VAL A 135 4.87 11.63 10.64
C VAL A 135 4.36 11.84 12.06
N TYR A 136 3.43 11.00 12.53
CA TYR A 136 2.96 11.02 13.91
C TYR A 136 4.07 10.69 14.93
N ASP A 137 4.99 9.77 14.60
CA ASP A 137 6.15 9.43 15.45
C ASP A 137 7.04 10.68 15.70
N GLN A 138 6.99 11.69 14.82
CA GLN A 138 7.71 12.96 14.94
C GLN A 138 6.83 14.10 15.49
N SER A 139 5.66 13.78 16.04
CA SER A 139 4.69 14.76 16.57
C SER A 139 4.14 15.76 15.55
N PHE A 140 4.14 15.41 14.26
CA PHE A 140 3.44 16.14 13.21
C PHE A 140 2.12 15.43 12.84
N ASP A 141 1.21 16.15 12.18
CA ASP A 141 -0.08 15.60 11.79
C ASP A 141 0.02 14.83 10.45
N GLY A 142 0.03 13.49 10.52
CA GLY A 142 0.09 12.63 9.33
C GLY A 142 -1.18 12.66 8.48
N LEU A 143 -2.36 12.91 9.07
CA LEU A 143 -3.61 13.05 8.30
C LEU A 143 -3.63 14.37 7.54
N LYS A 144 -3.10 15.44 8.13
CA LYS A 144 -2.97 16.73 7.43
C LYS A 144 -2.09 16.62 6.19
N LEU A 145 -1.01 15.81 6.25
CA LEU A 145 -0.18 15.52 5.08
C LEU A 145 -0.99 14.85 3.95
N ILE A 146 -1.82 13.84 4.27
CA ILE A 146 -2.67 13.19 3.26
C ILE A 146 -3.66 14.19 2.66
N GLU A 147 -4.35 14.96 3.50
CA GLU A 147 -5.33 15.98 3.07
C GLU A 147 -4.69 16.97 2.08
N GLU A 148 -3.54 17.55 2.44
CA GLU A 148 -2.87 18.54 1.60
C GLU A 148 -2.41 17.97 0.25
N ILE A 149 -1.89 16.73 0.23
CA ILE A 149 -1.51 16.05 -1.03
C ILE A 149 -2.74 15.81 -1.89
N SER A 150 -3.82 15.27 -1.30
CA SER A 150 -5.06 14.96 -2.01
C SER A 150 -5.70 16.23 -2.59
N ASP A 151 -5.72 17.33 -1.84
CA ASP A 151 -6.25 18.61 -2.30
C ASP A 151 -5.45 19.18 -3.49
N VAL A 152 -4.12 19.13 -3.42
CA VAL A 152 -3.25 19.55 -4.53
C VAL A 152 -3.49 18.70 -5.77
N TYR A 153 -3.55 17.38 -5.60
CA TYR A 153 -3.75 16.45 -6.72
C TYR A 153 -5.13 16.63 -7.35
N ALA A 154 -6.18 16.79 -6.55
CA ALA A 154 -7.53 17.07 -7.04
C ALA A 154 -7.60 18.40 -7.79
N THR A 155 -7.02 19.48 -7.23
CA THR A 155 -6.98 20.81 -7.84
C THR A 155 -6.31 20.80 -9.22
N HIS A 156 -5.22 20.06 -9.35
CA HIS A 156 -4.43 19.98 -10.59
C HIS A 156 -4.77 18.76 -11.45
N LYS A 157 -5.79 17.98 -11.08
CA LYS A 157 -6.26 16.76 -11.79
C LYS A 157 -5.12 15.78 -12.06
N GLN A 158 -4.26 15.57 -11.05
CA GLN A 158 -3.17 14.61 -11.15
C GLN A 158 -3.75 13.19 -11.20
N LYS A 159 -3.06 12.30 -11.96
CA LYS A 159 -3.45 10.89 -12.07
C LYS A 159 -2.77 10.01 -11.00
N THR A 160 -1.70 10.53 -10.37
CA THR A 160 -1.00 9.83 -9.29
C THR A 160 -1.94 9.63 -8.12
N GLU A 161 -2.11 8.38 -7.68
CA GLU A 161 -2.96 8.03 -6.55
C GLU A 161 -2.19 8.18 -5.22
N VAL A 162 -2.89 8.70 -4.20
CA VAL A 162 -2.35 8.87 -2.84
C VAL A 162 -2.51 7.57 -2.07
N LEU A 163 -1.39 6.88 -1.83
CA LEU A 163 -1.31 5.62 -1.11
C LEU A 163 -0.83 5.87 0.32
N ALA A 164 -1.76 6.02 1.27
CA ALA A 164 -1.43 6.21 2.68
C ALA A 164 -0.72 4.98 3.25
N ALA A 165 0.51 5.17 3.73
CA ALA A 165 1.39 4.12 4.21
C ALA A 165 1.78 4.32 5.69
N SER A 166 2.44 3.30 6.26
CA SER A 166 2.87 3.33 7.68
C SER A 166 1.69 3.46 8.65
N ILE A 167 0.57 2.83 8.34
CA ILE A 167 -0.65 2.84 9.17
C ILE A 167 -0.42 2.03 10.45
N ARG A 168 -0.86 2.57 11.60
CA ARG A 168 -0.60 2.01 12.93
C ARG A 168 -1.83 1.41 13.62
N ASP A 169 -3.04 1.83 13.25
CA ASP A 169 -4.29 1.36 13.84
C ASP A 169 -5.46 1.46 12.86
N VAL A 170 -6.59 0.81 13.22
CA VAL A 170 -7.80 0.75 12.41
C VAL A 170 -8.46 2.13 12.23
N HIS A 171 -8.36 3.02 13.22
CA HIS A 171 -8.94 4.36 13.12
C HIS A 171 -8.22 5.20 12.05
N GLN A 172 -6.89 5.05 11.93
CA GLN A 172 -6.12 5.74 10.89
C GLN A 172 -6.55 5.32 9.49
N VAL A 173 -6.93 4.05 9.25
CA VAL A 173 -7.43 3.60 7.94
C VAL A 173 -8.65 4.44 7.51
N ALA A 174 -9.68 4.49 8.36
CA ALA A 174 -10.89 5.25 8.07
C ALA A 174 -10.60 6.76 7.92
N SER A 175 -9.70 7.28 8.77
CA SER A 175 -9.34 8.70 8.75
C SER A 175 -8.57 9.08 7.49
N CYS A 176 -7.65 8.24 6.98
CA CYS A 176 -6.94 8.48 5.72
C CYS A 176 -7.91 8.54 4.53
N PHE A 177 -8.85 7.60 4.43
CA PHE A 177 -9.87 7.67 3.37
C PHE A 177 -10.77 8.90 3.50
N ARG A 178 -11.13 9.30 4.72
CA ARG A 178 -11.95 10.49 4.96
C ARG A 178 -11.30 11.78 4.48
N VAL A 179 -9.96 11.86 4.56
CA VAL A 179 -9.20 13.05 4.13
C VAL A 179 -8.62 12.92 2.71
N GLY A 180 -9.08 11.94 1.92
CA GLY A 180 -8.85 11.88 0.48
C GLY A 180 -7.79 10.89 -0.01
N ALA A 181 -7.27 10.00 0.84
CA ALA A 181 -6.44 8.91 0.34
C ALA A 181 -7.21 8.03 -0.67
N ASP A 182 -6.59 7.68 -1.78
CA ASP A 182 -7.15 6.74 -2.76
C ASP A 182 -6.98 5.30 -2.29
N ILE A 183 -5.85 5.03 -1.62
CA ILE A 183 -5.40 3.71 -1.18
C ILE A 183 -4.87 3.81 0.26
N CYS A 184 -5.14 2.79 1.07
CA CYS A 184 -4.43 2.56 2.32
C CYS A 184 -3.70 1.22 2.24
N THR A 185 -2.39 1.20 2.50
CA THR A 185 -1.65 -0.04 2.69
C THR A 185 -1.48 -0.32 4.17
N ILE A 186 -1.95 -1.49 4.62
CA ILE A 186 -2.12 -1.80 6.03
C ILE A 186 -1.44 -3.13 6.41
N PRO A 187 -0.78 -3.20 7.58
CA PRO A 187 -0.27 -4.46 8.12
C PRO A 187 -1.36 -5.50 8.35
N SER A 188 -1.01 -6.77 8.25
CA SER A 188 -1.91 -7.92 8.48
C SER A 188 -2.72 -7.82 9.77
N LYS A 189 -2.08 -7.36 10.86
CA LYS A 189 -2.74 -7.14 12.17
C LYS A 189 -3.85 -6.09 12.10
N ILE A 190 -3.64 -5.02 11.34
CA ILE A 190 -4.63 -3.94 11.17
C ILE A 190 -5.80 -4.46 10.34
N PHE A 191 -5.54 -5.15 9.22
CA PHE A 191 -6.58 -5.78 8.41
C PHE A 191 -7.47 -6.69 9.25
N SER A 192 -6.88 -7.64 10.01
CA SER A 192 -7.63 -8.52 10.91
C SER A 192 -8.39 -7.75 12.01
N GLY A 193 -7.85 -6.60 12.43
CA GLY A 193 -8.50 -5.72 13.42
C GLY A 193 -9.75 -5.01 12.90
N MET A 194 -9.86 -4.77 11.59
CA MET A 194 -11.00 -4.06 11.00
C MET A 194 -12.33 -4.83 11.14
N TYR A 195 -12.28 -6.14 11.29
CA TYR A 195 -13.48 -6.96 11.54
C TYR A 195 -13.99 -6.90 12.98
N LYS A 196 -13.17 -6.42 13.92
CA LYS A 196 -13.45 -6.52 15.36
C LYS A 196 -14.21 -5.30 15.85
N HIS A 197 -15.44 -5.53 16.33
CA HIS A 197 -16.22 -4.50 17.01
C HIS A 197 -17.13 -5.12 18.06
N ILE A 198 -17.08 -4.60 19.30
CA ILE A 198 -17.82 -5.14 20.44
C ILE A 198 -19.34 -5.21 20.17
N LEU A 199 -19.91 -4.24 19.47
CA LEU A 199 -21.34 -4.25 19.15
C LEU A 199 -21.69 -5.27 18.07
N THR A 200 -20.78 -5.62 17.17
CA THR A 200 -20.96 -6.72 16.22
C THR A 200 -21.04 -8.05 16.96
N ASP A 201 -20.12 -8.29 17.88
CA ASP A 201 -20.08 -9.52 18.67
C ASP A 201 -21.35 -9.66 19.54
N GLN A 202 -21.79 -8.57 20.19
CA GLN A 202 -23.04 -8.54 20.96
C GLN A 202 -24.27 -8.74 20.07
N GLY A 203 -24.29 -8.14 18.89
CA GLY A 203 -25.39 -8.29 17.92
C GLY A 203 -25.52 -9.73 17.43
N LEU A 204 -24.41 -10.37 17.05
CA LEU A 204 -24.38 -11.77 16.62
C LEU A 204 -24.89 -12.69 17.71
N LYS A 205 -24.41 -12.53 18.95
CA LYS A 205 -24.88 -13.33 20.09
C LYS A 205 -26.40 -13.20 20.30
N LYS A 206 -26.93 -11.97 20.23
CA LYS A 206 -28.36 -11.74 20.34
C LYS A 206 -29.16 -12.42 19.22
N PHE A 207 -28.69 -12.33 17.98
CA PHE A 207 -29.33 -12.95 16.83
C PHE A 207 -29.33 -14.48 16.94
N ASP A 208 -28.26 -15.09 17.42
CA ASP A 208 -28.17 -16.53 17.68
C ASP A 208 -29.18 -16.97 18.76
N GLU A 209 -29.31 -16.21 19.86
CA GLU A 209 -30.30 -16.46 20.92
C GLU A 209 -31.74 -16.35 20.41
N ASP A 210 -32.04 -15.36 19.60
CA ASP A 210 -33.37 -15.13 19.04
C ASP A 210 -33.70 -16.19 17.98
N TRP A 211 -32.73 -16.59 17.14
CA TRP A 211 -32.86 -17.68 16.18
C TRP A 211 -33.16 -19.03 16.87
N THR A 212 -32.42 -19.33 17.92
CA THR A 212 -32.64 -20.56 18.71
C THR A 212 -34.06 -20.64 19.27
N LYS A 213 -34.61 -19.51 19.76
CA LYS A 213 -36.00 -19.45 20.23
C LYS A 213 -37.03 -19.64 19.10
N LEU A 214 -36.71 -19.11 17.91
CA LEU A 214 -37.60 -19.20 16.74
C LEU A 214 -37.72 -20.63 16.20
N VAL A 215 -36.59 -21.37 16.11
CA VAL A 215 -36.56 -22.70 15.51
C VAL A 215 -36.73 -23.86 16.53
N GLY A 216 -36.60 -23.55 17.80
CA GLY A 216 -36.70 -24.52 18.90
C GLY A 216 -38.11 -24.57 19.59
N GLY A 217 -39.11 -23.81 19.03
CA GLY A 217 -40.48 -23.74 19.54
C GLY A 217 -41.42 -24.71 18.80
#